data_57bf00987167394591cef6c3b9990406
#
_entry.id   57bf00987167394591cef6c3b9990406
#
_cell.length_a   1.000
_cell.length_b   1.000
_cell.length_c   1.000
_cell.angle_alpha   90.00
_cell.angle_beta   90.00
_cell.angle_gamma   90.00
#
_symmetry.space_group_name_H-M   'P 1'
#
loop_
_entity.id
_entity.type
_entity.pdbx_description
1 polymer ?
#
loop_
_entity_poly.entity_id
_entity_poly.type
_entity_poly.pdbx_seq_one_letter_code
_entity_poly.pdbx_strand_id
1 'polypeptide(L)'
;MLKRTIILAAFVGCLAAAVQAPERKVVNNNIIISDHDPKVRIELPKSVWHVGVDRFILQDIADCELYAFVEVDDQKNVQRLYWIQFEDYLPSKPDLHHHYESPRHMTIGGFRFYVDTWVKRTNENITAGSDEDHIVALILSRGYKMPAGMISVRLVHLLDEQKRKELMIIYSENLTGFAPADLKKGGKAENLWLSLEDDLLVRARQEIKIEATSKP
;
A
#
# COMPACT_ATOMS: atom_id res chain seq x y z
N MET A 1 -32.05 -56.36 -27.15
CA MET A 1 -31.36 -55.86 -25.95
C MET A 1 -30.65 -54.57 -26.30
N LEU A 2 -31.21 -53.44 -25.95
CA LEU A 2 -30.68 -52.11 -26.27
C LEU A 2 -29.88 -51.60 -25.06
N LYS A 3 -28.54 -51.46 -25.18
CA LYS A 3 -27.69 -50.90 -24.12
C LYS A 3 -27.83 -49.36 -24.14
N ARG A 4 -28.42 -48.76 -23.12
CA ARG A 4 -28.45 -47.34 -22.91
C ARG A 4 -27.10 -46.88 -22.25
N THR A 5 -26.30 -46.11 -22.99
CA THR A 5 -25.11 -45.44 -22.48
C THR A 5 -25.56 -44.16 -21.81
N ILE A 6 -25.35 -44.02 -20.50
CA ILE A 6 -25.58 -42.78 -19.75
C ILE A 6 -24.27 -41.98 -19.83
N ILE A 7 -24.32 -40.81 -20.49
CA ILE A 7 -23.22 -39.85 -20.51
C ILE A 7 -23.40 -38.94 -19.29
N LEU A 8 -22.50 -39.05 -18.31
CA LEU A 8 -22.46 -38.20 -17.15
C LEU A 8 -21.65 -36.94 -17.53
N ALA A 9 -22.33 -35.82 -17.77
CA ALA A 9 -21.68 -34.52 -18.00
C ALA A 9 -21.24 -33.97 -16.63
N ALA A 10 -19.94 -33.92 -16.40
CA ALA A 10 -19.35 -33.24 -15.23
C ALA A 10 -19.38 -31.72 -15.48
N PHE A 11 -20.25 -31.03 -14.77
CA PHE A 11 -20.23 -29.57 -14.69
C PHE A 11 -19.07 -29.15 -13.80
N VAL A 12 -17.98 -28.65 -14.41
CA VAL A 12 -16.92 -27.94 -13.69
C VAL A 12 -17.44 -26.51 -13.46
N GLY A 13 -18.00 -26.27 -12.29
CA GLY A 13 -18.35 -24.93 -11.86
C GLY A 13 -17.07 -24.15 -11.57
N CYS A 14 -16.70 -23.20 -12.42
CA CYS A 14 -15.74 -22.14 -12.05
C CYS A 14 -16.41 -21.29 -10.95
N LEU A 15 -15.99 -21.48 -9.71
CA LEU A 15 -16.23 -20.53 -8.63
C LEU A 15 -15.38 -19.28 -8.97
N ALA A 16 -15.98 -18.29 -9.60
CA ALA A 16 -15.42 -16.94 -9.64
C ALA A 16 -15.36 -16.46 -8.20
N ALA A 17 -14.15 -16.25 -7.68
CA ALA A 17 -13.97 -15.58 -6.40
C ALA A 17 -14.67 -14.21 -6.51
N ALA A 18 -15.69 -13.99 -5.68
CA ALA A 18 -16.37 -12.70 -5.63
C ALA A 18 -15.35 -11.68 -5.12
N VAL A 19 -15.06 -10.66 -5.95
CA VAL A 19 -14.25 -9.52 -5.53
C VAL A 19 -14.99 -8.86 -4.37
N GLN A 20 -14.35 -8.83 -3.20
CA GLN A 20 -14.94 -8.27 -2.00
C GLN A 20 -14.98 -6.73 -2.13
N ALA A 21 -16.12 -6.12 -1.84
CA ALA A 21 -16.27 -4.67 -1.95
C ALA A 21 -15.41 -3.95 -0.87
N PRO A 22 -14.83 -2.77 -1.19
CA PRO A 22 -14.09 -1.99 -0.21
C PRO A 22 -15.01 -1.54 0.94
N GLU A 23 -14.48 -1.52 2.15
CA GLU A 23 -15.22 -1.10 3.35
C GLU A 23 -15.14 0.40 3.61
N ARG A 24 -14.10 1.04 3.09
CA ARG A 24 -13.81 2.46 3.31
C ARG A 24 -14.14 3.29 2.08
N LYS A 25 -14.39 4.58 2.26
CA LYS A 25 -14.85 5.48 1.19
C LYS A 25 -13.75 6.44 0.79
N VAL A 26 -13.59 6.63 -0.53
CA VAL A 26 -12.80 7.73 -1.09
C VAL A 26 -13.72 8.89 -1.43
N VAL A 27 -13.42 10.08 -0.91
CA VAL A 27 -14.18 11.32 -1.12
C VAL A 27 -13.26 12.35 -1.75
N ASN A 28 -13.80 13.15 -2.69
CA ASN A 28 -13.07 14.23 -3.37
C ASN A 28 -11.75 13.76 -4.03
N ASN A 29 -11.62 12.48 -4.38
CA ASN A 29 -10.44 11.86 -4.99
C ASN A 29 -9.14 11.91 -4.18
N ASN A 30 -9.13 12.44 -2.95
CA ASN A 30 -7.92 12.59 -2.14
C ASN A 30 -8.15 12.35 -0.64
N ILE A 31 -9.34 11.91 -0.24
CA ILE A 31 -9.68 11.70 1.15
C ILE A 31 -10.20 10.28 1.34
N ILE A 32 -9.59 9.52 2.25
CA ILE A 32 -10.11 8.23 2.71
C ILE A 32 -10.84 8.46 4.03
N ILE A 33 -12.08 7.94 4.13
CA ILE A 33 -12.86 7.92 5.36
C ILE A 33 -13.06 6.46 5.77
N SER A 34 -12.61 6.14 6.98
CA SER A 34 -12.82 4.86 7.64
C SER A 34 -13.73 5.05 8.86
N ASP A 35 -14.87 4.36 8.87
CA ASP A 35 -15.78 4.28 10.00
C ASP A 35 -15.49 3.04 10.89
N HIS A 36 -14.52 2.22 10.48
CA HIS A 36 -14.04 1.01 11.16
C HIS A 36 -12.66 1.25 11.79
N ASP A 37 -12.03 0.19 12.33
CA ASP A 37 -10.69 0.27 12.88
C ASP A 37 -9.61 0.51 11.79
N PRO A 38 -8.83 1.57 11.91
CA PRO A 38 -9.06 2.72 12.80
C PRO A 38 -10.14 3.65 12.22
N LYS A 39 -10.88 4.33 13.11
CA LYS A 39 -11.81 5.40 12.70
C LYS A 39 -10.99 6.64 12.37
N VAL A 40 -10.69 6.82 11.09
CA VAL A 40 -9.81 7.89 10.62
C VAL A 40 -10.31 8.54 9.36
N ARG A 41 -9.92 9.79 9.21
CA ARG A 41 -9.95 10.54 7.97
C ARG A 41 -8.49 10.77 7.55
N ILE A 42 -8.11 10.27 6.38
CA ILE A 42 -6.79 10.50 5.79
C ILE A 42 -6.98 11.42 4.60
N GLU A 43 -6.34 12.59 4.64
CA GLU A 43 -6.36 13.56 3.54
C GLU A 43 -4.98 13.70 2.92
N LEU A 44 -4.94 13.54 1.60
CA LEU A 44 -3.77 13.71 0.74
C LEU A 44 -3.84 15.05 0.00
N PRO A 45 -2.77 15.50 -0.66
CA PRO A 45 -2.78 16.71 -1.48
C PRO A 45 -3.90 16.69 -2.53
N LYS A 46 -4.43 17.86 -2.88
CA LYS A 46 -5.46 17.96 -3.93
C LYS A 46 -4.95 17.65 -5.35
N SER A 47 -3.64 17.62 -5.53
CA SER A 47 -2.94 17.29 -6.78
C SER A 47 -2.92 15.80 -7.10
N VAL A 48 -3.25 14.94 -6.14
CA VAL A 48 -3.24 13.49 -6.37
C VAL A 48 -4.42 13.03 -7.22
N TRP A 49 -4.19 11.95 -7.97
CA TRP A 49 -5.23 11.19 -8.68
C TRP A 49 -5.48 9.90 -7.94
N HIS A 50 -6.73 9.63 -7.59
CA HIS A 50 -7.14 8.32 -7.07
C HIS A 50 -7.08 7.30 -8.20
N VAL A 51 -6.18 6.33 -8.11
CA VAL A 51 -5.97 5.27 -9.09
C VAL A 51 -7.04 4.19 -8.94
N GLY A 52 -7.32 3.80 -7.70
CA GLY A 52 -8.30 2.77 -7.38
C GLY A 52 -8.11 2.16 -6.01
N VAL A 53 -8.91 1.15 -5.76
CA VAL A 53 -8.91 0.31 -4.57
C VAL A 53 -8.74 -1.13 -5.00
N ASP A 54 -7.99 -1.92 -4.25
CA ASP A 54 -7.92 -3.36 -4.38
C ASP A 54 -8.16 -4.01 -3.01
N ARG A 55 -8.91 -5.11 -2.97
CA ARG A 55 -9.11 -5.90 -1.76
C ARG A 55 -8.81 -7.36 -2.06
N PHE A 56 -7.89 -7.92 -1.30
CA PHE A 56 -7.35 -9.26 -1.53
C PHE A 56 -6.96 -9.94 -0.24
N ILE A 57 -6.83 -11.26 -0.29
CA ILE A 57 -6.25 -12.04 0.80
C ILE A 57 -4.77 -12.25 0.50
N LEU A 58 -3.93 -11.62 1.32
CA LEU A 58 -2.47 -11.75 1.22
C LEU A 58 -2.03 -13.12 1.72
N GLN A 59 -1.50 -13.96 0.82
CA GLN A 59 -0.88 -15.27 1.13
C GLN A 59 -1.72 -16.17 2.05
N ASP A 60 -3.03 -16.12 1.97
CA ASP A 60 -3.98 -16.85 2.83
C ASP A 60 -3.84 -16.55 4.35
N ILE A 61 -3.31 -15.37 4.71
CA ILE A 61 -3.07 -15.00 6.11
C ILE A 61 -3.74 -13.70 6.54
N ALA A 62 -3.90 -12.72 5.64
CA ALA A 62 -4.44 -11.40 5.99
C ALA A 62 -5.42 -10.88 4.94
N ASP A 63 -6.48 -10.21 5.38
CA ASP A 63 -7.41 -9.42 4.55
C ASP A 63 -6.83 -8.01 4.40
N CYS A 64 -6.50 -7.64 3.18
CA CYS A 64 -5.88 -6.37 2.83
C CYS A 64 -6.83 -5.53 1.99
N GLU A 65 -6.99 -4.26 2.37
CA GLU A 65 -7.70 -3.25 1.60
C GLU A 65 -6.74 -2.11 1.26
N LEU A 66 -6.37 -2.03 -0.02
CA LEU A 66 -5.32 -1.18 -0.57
C LEU A 66 -5.92 -0.04 -1.37
N TYR A 67 -5.46 1.19 -1.13
CA TYR A 67 -5.82 2.41 -1.84
C TYR A 67 -4.58 3.01 -2.49
N ALA A 68 -4.66 3.28 -3.81
CA ALA A 68 -3.58 3.88 -4.57
C ALA A 68 -3.92 5.30 -5.01
N PHE A 69 -3.00 6.24 -4.75
CA PHE A 69 -3.07 7.61 -5.28
C PHE A 69 -1.71 7.98 -5.84
N VAL A 70 -1.70 8.75 -6.93
CA VAL A 70 -0.48 9.18 -7.60
C VAL A 70 -0.49 10.66 -7.94
N GLU A 71 0.68 11.28 -7.95
CA GLU A 71 0.96 12.48 -8.73
C GLU A 71 1.78 12.08 -9.94
N VAL A 72 1.45 12.63 -11.10
CA VAL A 72 2.06 12.24 -12.37
C VAL A 72 2.46 13.46 -13.19
N ASP A 73 3.43 13.28 -14.08
CA ASP A 73 3.73 14.25 -15.12
C ASP A 73 2.76 14.16 -16.32
N ASP A 74 2.93 15.04 -17.31
CA ASP A 74 2.11 15.09 -18.51
C ASP A 74 2.18 13.80 -19.36
N GLN A 75 3.21 12.96 -19.15
CA GLN A 75 3.40 11.69 -19.83
C GLN A 75 2.87 10.49 -19.03
N LYS A 76 2.18 10.76 -17.91
CA LYS A 76 1.66 9.78 -16.94
C LYS A 76 2.75 9.00 -16.21
N ASN A 77 3.96 9.51 -16.11
CA ASN A 77 4.97 8.91 -15.25
C ASN A 77 4.67 9.31 -13.80
N VAL A 78 4.65 8.33 -12.91
CA VAL A 78 4.42 8.54 -11.48
C VAL A 78 5.59 9.32 -10.89
N GLN A 79 5.30 10.48 -10.30
CA GLN A 79 6.25 11.33 -9.57
C GLN A 79 6.17 11.08 -8.08
N ARG A 80 4.95 10.86 -7.55
CA ARG A 80 4.70 10.47 -6.17
C ARG A 80 3.64 9.38 -6.13
N LEU A 81 3.80 8.47 -5.19
CA LEU A 81 2.85 7.40 -4.88
C LEU A 81 2.47 7.48 -3.41
N TYR A 82 1.18 7.46 -3.13
CA TYR A 82 0.60 7.29 -1.82
C TYR A 82 -0.17 5.98 -1.83
N TRP A 83 0.36 5.00 -1.13
CA TRP A 83 -0.22 3.69 -0.95
C TRP A 83 -0.71 3.59 0.49
N ILE A 84 -2.01 3.50 0.68
CA ILE A 84 -2.64 3.35 1.98
C ILE A 84 -3.25 1.94 2.04
N GLN A 85 -2.91 1.17 3.07
CA GLN A 85 -3.40 -0.19 3.24
C GLN A 85 -3.88 -0.39 4.67
N PHE A 86 -5.03 -1.03 4.78
CA PHE A 86 -5.55 -1.55 6.02
C PHE A 86 -5.44 -3.07 5.95
N GLU A 87 -4.86 -3.67 6.98
CA GLU A 87 -4.59 -5.09 7.02
C GLU A 87 -5.09 -5.70 8.34
N ASP A 88 -5.73 -6.86 8.26
CA ASP A 88 -6.20 -7.63 9.39
C ASP A 88 -5.88 -9.11 9.19
N TYR A 89 -5.13 -9.72 10.11
CA TYR A 89 -4.88 -11.16 10.06
C TYR A 89 -6.18 -11.94 10.18
N LEU A 90 -6.35 -12.92 9.30
CA LEU A 90 -7.55 -13.77 9.26
C LEU A 90 -7.82 -14.45 10.61
N PRO A 91 -9.08 -14.62 11.02
CA PRO A 91 -9.44 -15.36 12.23
C PRO A 91 -8.90 -16.81 12.26
N SER A 92 -8.68 -17.40 11.07
CA SER A 92 -8.08 -18.72 10.92
C SER A 92 -6.59 -18.79 11.27
N LYS A 93 -5.95 -17.62 11.50
CA LYS A 93 -4.53 -17.47 11.82
C LYS A 93 -4.35 -16.77 13.18
N PRO A 94 -4.83 -17.33 14.29
CA PRO A 94 -4.91 -16.63 15.58
C PRO A 94 -3.53 -16.28 16.19
N ASP A 95 -2.49 -17.02 15.83
CA ASP A 95 -1.14 -16.86 16.38
C ASP A 95 -0.29 -15.83 15.61
N LEU A 96 -0.78 -15.31 14.45
CA LEU A 96 -0.06 -14.30 13.69
C LEU A 96 -0.28 -12.90 14.27
N HIS A 97 0.80 -12.14 14.33
CA HIS A 97 0.81 -10.75 14.77
C HIS A 97 1.91 -9.97 14.04
N HIS A 98 1.68 -8.66 13.84
CA HIS A 98 2.66 -7.77 13.24
C HIS A 98 3.81 -7.50 14.21
N HIS A 99 5.02 -7.49 13.70
CA HIS A 99 6.23 -7.19 14.45
C HIS A 99 7.12 -6.23 13.67
N TYR A 100 7.43 -5.07 14.26
CA TYR A 100 8.26 -4.03 13.65
C TYR A 100 9.40 -3.67 14.60
N GLU A 101 10.63 -3.74 14.10
CA GLU A 101 11.85 -3.33 14.78
C GLU A 101 12.35 -1.96 14.31
N SER A 102 11.46 -1.16 13.72
CA SER A 102 11.82 0.16 13.18
C SER A 102 12.43 1.04 14.25
N PRO A 103 13.66 1.55 14.05
CA PRO A 103 14.34 2.36 15.05
C PRO A 103 13.74 3.76 15.22
N ARG A 104 12.93 4.18 14.22
CA ARG A 104 12.32 5.50 14.16
C ARG A 104 10.81 5.42 14.37
N HIS A 105 10.28 6.51 14.93
CA HIS A 105 8.85 6.71 15.08
C HIS A 105 8.47 8.12 14.63
N MET A 106 7.26 8.25 14.08
CA MET A 106 6.67 9.54 13.69
C MET A 106 5.24 9.62 14.22
N THR A 107 4.80 10.81 14.62
CA THR A 107 3.41 11.05 14.99
C THR A 107 2.76 11.98 13.96
N ILE A 108 1.62 11.52 13.40
CA ILE A 108 0.78 12.30 12.49
C ILE A 108 -0.65 12.24 13.02
N GLY A 109 -1.28 13.39 13.25
CA GLY A 109 -2.67 13.46 13.71
C GLY A 109 -2.97 12.73 15.03
N GLY A 110 -1.96 12.59 15.91
CA GLY A 110 -2.09 11.85 17.17
C GLY A 110 -1.78 10.34 17.05
N PHE A 111 -1.65 9.80 15.84
CA PHE A 111 -1.28 8.40 15.59
C PHE A 111 0.23 8.24 15.58
N ARG A 112 0.76 7.29 16.35
CA ARG A 112 2.18 6.95 16.37
C ARG A 112 2.47 5.85 15.37
N PHE A 113 3.41 6.11 14.46
CA PHE A 113 3.83 5.18 13.42
C PHE A 113 5.25 4.66 13.67
N TYR A 114 5.50 3.38 13.39
CA TYR A 114 6.82 2.83 13.09
C TYR A 114 7.25 3.34 11.72
N VAL A 115 8.54 3.67 11.55
CA VAL A 115 9.04 4.34 10.33
C VAL A 115 10.23 3.60 9.76
N ASP A 116 10.12 3.16 8.51
CA ASP A 116 11.20 2.58 7.71
C ASP A 116 11.34 3.34 6.41
N THR A 117 12.57 3.43 5.91
CA THR A 117 12.91 4.13 4.65
C THR A 117 13.80 3.28 3.80
N TRP A 118 13.66 3.38 2.49
CA TRP A 118 14.52 2.65 1.54
C TRP A 118 14.50 3.30 0.16
N VAL A 119 15.48 2.89 -0.67
CA VAL A 119 15.48 3.10 -2.13
C VAL A 119 15.44 1.76 -2.83
N LYS A 120 14.66 1.68 -3.91
CA LYS A 120 14.46 0.45 -4.67
C LYS A 120 14.27 0.79 -6.15
N ARG A 121 14.74 -0.11 -7.04
CA ARG A 121 14.29 -0.11 -8.44
C ARG A 121 12.85 -0.57 -8.48
N THR A 122 12.05 0.10 -9.27
CA THR A 122 10.70 -0.36 -9.54
C THR A 122 10.78 -1.70 -10.27
N ASN A 123 9.91 -2.64 -9.94
CA ASN A 123 9.89 -4.01 -10.47
C ASN A 123 11.09 -4.88 -10.09
N GLU A 124 11.89 -4.48 -9.10
CA GLU A 124 12.98 -5.31 -8.58
C GLU A 124 12.43 -6.27 -7.52
N ASN A 125 12.51 -7.58 -7.77
CA ASN A 125 12.13 -8.63 -6.82
C ASN A 125 10.68 -8.59 -6.32
N ILE A 126 9.72 -8.22 -7.19
CA ILE A 126 8.29 -8.31 -6.86
C ILE A 126 7.89 -9.78 -6.81
N THR A 127 7.37 -10.20 -5.68
CA THR A 127 6.80 -11.54 -5.50
C THR A 127 5.35 -11.54 -5.98
N ALA A 128 5.00 -12.46 -6.85
CA ALA A 128 3.61 -12.59 -7.33
C ALA A 128 2.64 -12.79 -6.15
N GLY A 129 1.53 -12.04 -6.16
CA GLY A 129 0.51 -12.05 -5.10
C GLY A 129 0.94 -11.35 -3.81
N SER A 130 2.07 -10.61 -3.80
CA SER A 130 2.40 -9.70 -2.71
C SER A 130 1.60 -8.42 -2.81
N ASP A 131 1.53 -7.66 -1.73
CA ASP A 131 0.94 -6.33 -1.69
C ASP A 131 1.60 -5.36 -2.70
N GLU A 132 2.91 -5.48 -2.92
CA GLU A 132 3.62 -4.72 -3.95
C GLU A 132 3.19 -5.12 -5.37
N ASP A 133 2.93 -6.40 -5.64
CA ASP A 133 2.40 -6.86 -6.93
C ASP A 133 1.01 -6.26 -7.19
N HIS A 134 0.16 -6.24 -6.18
CA HIS A 134 -1.18 -5.66 -6.23
C HIS A 134 -1.14 -4.16 -6.54
N ILE A 135 -0.34 -3.36 -5.82
CA ILE A 135 -0.27 -1.91 -6.05
C ILE A 135 0.31 -1.57 -7.43
N VAL A 136 1.36 -2.27 -7.87
CA VAL A 136 1.97 -2.05 -9.18
C VAL A 136 1.00 -2.44 -10.30
N ALA A 137 0.33 -3.60 -10.20
CA ALA A 137 -0.67 -4.05 -11.16
C ALA A 137 -1.83 -3.03 -11.27
N LEU A 138 -2.31 -2.51 -10.14
CA LEU A 138 -3.37 -1.50 -10.12
C LEU A 138 -2.96 -0.22 -10.85
N ILE A 139 -1.75 0.31 -10.58
CA ILE A 139 -1.22 1.52 -11.23
C ILE A 139 -1.08 1.31 -12.74
N LEU A 140 -0.46 0.20 -13.16
CA LEU A 140 -0.24 -0.11 -14.57
C LEU A 140 -1.55 -0.34 -15.33
N SER A 141 -2.55 -0.97 -14.70
CA SER A 141 -3.88 -1.21 -15.30
C SER A 141 -4.62 0.07 -15.66
N ARG A 142 -4.28 1.21 -15.03
CA ARG A 142 -4.84 2.54 -15.29
C ARG A 142 -4.02 3.35 -16.30
N GLY A 143 -2.98 2.75 -16.87
CA GLY A 143 -2.14 3.36 -17.89
C GLY A 143 -1.11 4.35 -17.34
N TYR A 144 -0.86 4.34 -16.03
CA TYR A 144 0.25 5.07 -15.44
C TYR A 144 1.56 4.28 -15.60
N LYS A 145 2.69 4.98 -15.55
CA LYS A 145 4.02 4.41 -15.74
C LYS A 145 4.82 4.57 -14.44
N MET A 146 5.35 3.48 -13.96
CA MET A 146 6.25 3.53 -12.80
C MET A 146 7.64 4.05 -13.20
N PRO A 147 8.29 4.90 -12.38
CA PRO A 147 9.65 5.37 -12.64
C PRO A 147 10.67 4.24 -12.46
N ALA A 148 11.90 4.44 -12.93
CA ALA A 148 12.97 3.44 -12.82
C ALA A 148 13.38 3.12 -11.38
N GLY A 149 13.21 4.06 -10.46
CA GLY A 149 13.49 3.89 -9.04
C GLY A 149 12.70 4.86 -8.19
N MET A 150 12.45 4.48 -6.96
CA MET A 150 11.76 5.29 -5.97
C MET A 150 12.52 5.32 -4.65
N ILE A 151 12.42 6.46 -3.97
CA ILE A 151 12.72 6.59 -2.54
C ILE A 151 11.42 6.54 -1.78
N SER A 152 11.35 5.74 -0.71
CA SER A 152 10.10 5.44 -0.02
C SER A 152 10.25 5.52 1.49
N VAL A 153 9.16 5.93 2.15
CA VAL A 153 8.95 5.80 3.57
C VAL A 153 7.70 4.95 3.82
N ARG A 154 7.81 3.99 4.73
CA ARG A 154 6.69 3.21 5.27
C ARG A 154 6.38 3.69 6.68
N LEU A 155 5.12 4.00 6.91
CA LEU A 155 4.54 4.37 8.19
C LEU A 155 3.54 3.28 8.59
N VAL A 156 3.76 2.63 9.74
CA VAL A 156 2.85 1.59 10.24
C VAL A 156 2.32 1.96 11.61
N HIS A 157 1.01 1.96 11.74
CA HIS A 157 0.29 2.12 13.00
C HIS A 157 -0.46 0.83 13.35
N LEU A 158 -0.11 0.21 14.48
CA LEU A 158 -0.79 -0.96 14.99
C LEU A 158 -2.09 -0.54 15.69
N LEU A 159 -3.20 -1.20 15.38
CA LEU A 159 -4.54 -0.77 15.75
C LEU A 159 -5.07 -1.42 17.02
N ASP A 160 -4.49 -2.56 17.41
CA ASP A 160 -4.90 -3.32 18.58
C ASP A 160 -3.72 -3.78 19.43
N GLU A 161 -3.98 -4.17 20.67
CA GLU A 161 -2.97 -4.67 21.62
C GLU A 161 -2.40 -6.01 21.18
N GLN A 162 -3.17 -6.81 20.45
CA GLN A 162 -2.76 -8.10 19.90
C GLN A 162 -1.89 -7.94 18.65
N LYS A 163 -1.79 -6.72 18.11
CA LYS A 163 -1.00 -6.40 16.91
C LYS A 163 -1.43 -7.21 15.69
N ARG A 164 -2.72 -7.44 15.56
CA ARG A 164 -3.28 -8.22 14.45
C ARG A 164 -3.78 -7.36 13.31
N LYS A 165 -3.97 -6.06 13.59
CA LYS A 165 -4.47 -5.09 12.63
C LYS A 165 -3.52 -3.92 12.51
N GLU A 166 -3.38 -3.41 11.29
CA GLU A 166 -2.57 -2.24 11.04
C GLU A 166 -3.14 -1.29 9.99
N LEU A 167 -2.74 -0.04 10.12
CA LEU A 167 -2.78 0.95 9.06
C LEU A 167 -1.35 1.16 8.57
N MET A 168 -1.09 0.78 7.33
CA MET A 168 0.18 1.03 6.64
C MET A 168 0.00 2.14 5.62
N ILE A 169 0.94 3.09 5.61
CA ILE A 169 1.03 4.14 4.60
C ILE A 169 2.44 4.09 4.01
N ILE A 170 2.54 3.92 2.70
CA ILE A 170 3.81 4.06 1.97
C ILE A 170 3.71 5.30 1.10
N TYR A 171 4.59 6.27 1.40
CA TYR A 171 4.81 7.44 0.57
C TYR A 171 6.11 7.27 -0.21
N SER A 172 6.03 7.43 -1.51
CA SER A 172 7.19 7.23 -2.39
C SER A 172 7.34 8.37 -3.40
N GLU A 173 8.57 8.72 -3.72
CA GLU A 173 8.90 9.71 -4.73
C GLU A 173 9.78 9.11 -5.82
N ASN A 174 9.58 9.58 -7.05
CA ASN A 174 10.45 9.26 -8.19
C ASN A 174 11.89 9.71 -7.87
N LEU A 175 12.82 8.77 -7.92
CA LEU A 175 14.23 9.04 -7.68
C LEU A 175 14.87 9.65 -8.93
N THR A 176 14.93 10.98 -8.97
CA THR A 176 15.49 11.72 -10.10
C THR A 176 17.01 11.95 -9.91
N GLY A 177 17.79 11.70 -10.95
CA GLY A 177 19.24 12.00 -10.96
C GLY A 177 20.12 10.93 -10.34
N PHE A 178 19.55 9.90 -9.69
CA PHE A 178 20.28 8.80 -9.06
C PHE A 178 19.67 7.45 -9.41
N ALA A 179 20.51 6.44 -9.54
CA ALA A 179 20.01 5.07 -9.45
C ALA A 179 19.94 4.65 -7.97
N PRO A 180 19.01 3.77 -7.57
CA PRO A 180 18.93 3.28 -6.19
C PRO A 180 20.27 2.73 -5.64
N ALA A 181 21.07 2.10 -6.48
CA ALA A 181 22.40 1.60 -6.10
C ALA A 181 23.38 2.72 -5.72
N ASP A 182 23.22 3.93 -6.27
CA ASP A 182 24.09 5.06 -5.98
C ASP A 182 23.96 5.53 -4.52
N LEU A 183 22.79 5.37 -3.91
CA LEU A 183 22.46 5.81 -2.56
C LEU A 183 22.65 4.72 -1.50
N LYS A 184 22.84 3.46 -1.90
CA LYS A 184 23.13 2.36 -0.98
C LYS A 184 24.57 2.43 -0.48
N LYS A 185 24.86 1.70 0.60
CA LYS A 185 26.21 1.58 1.17
C LYS A 185 27.25 1.22 0.10
N GLY A 186 28.30 2.00 -0.02
CA GLY A 186 29.35 1.87 -1.05
C GLY A 186 28.99 2.49 -2.40
N GLY A 187 27.80 3.08 -2.57
CA GLY A 187 27.39 3.79 -3.77
C GLY A 187 28.02 5.19 -3.89
N LYS A 188 28.08 5.72 -5.13
CA LYS A 188 28.74 7.00 -5.43
C LYS A 188 28.09 8.23 -4.78
N ALA A 189 26.85 8.12 -4.31
CA ALA A 189 26.07 9.18 -3.67
C ALA A 189 25.57 8.75 -2.27
N GLU A 190 26.21 7.76 -1.63
CA GLU A 190 25.84 7.28 -0.28
C GLU A 190 25.76 8.43 0.73
N ASN A 191 26.67 9.42 0.63
CA ASN A 191 26.70 10.59 1.50
C ASN A 191 25.46 11.47 1.43
N LEU A 192 24.64 11.36 0.37
CA LEU A 192 23.39 12.12 0.21
C LEU A 192 22.19 11.43 0.83
N TRP A 193 22.32 10.14 1.19
CA TRP A 193 21.21 9.33 1.68
C TRP A 193 20.48 9.99 2.86
N LEU A 194 21.21 10.39 3.91
CA LEU A 194 20.61 10.98 5.12
C LEU A 194 19.83 12.26 4.82
N SER A 195 20.34 13.12 3.94
CA SER A 195 19.63 14.35 3.57
C SER A 195 18.36 14.07 2.76
N LEU A 196 18.42 13.13 1.81
CA LEU A 196 17.27 12.75 1.01
C LEU A 196 16.19 12.05 1.86
N GLU A 197 16.63 11.23 2.82
CA GLU A 197 15.76 10.57 3.77
C GLU A 197 15.04 11.58 4.69
N ASP A 198 15.77 12.54 5.27
CA ASP A 198 15.19 13.57 6.13
C ASP A 198 14.17 14.44 5.35
N ASP A 199 14.51 14.84 4.14
CA ASP A 199 13.61 15.60 3.25
C ASP A 199 12.35 14.80 2.92
N LEU A 200 12.47 13.49 2.64
CA LEU A 200 11.35 12.61 2.38
C LEU A 200 10.40 12.52 3.60
N LEU A 201 10.97 12.36 4.80
CA LEU A 201 10.21 12.28 6.05
C LEU A 201 9.46 13.58 6.34
N VAL A 202 10.10 14.74 6.09
CA VAL A 202 9.46 16.06 6.24
C VAL A 202 8.27 16.18 5.28
N ARG A 203 8.46 15.84 4.00
CA ARG A 203 7.37 15.90 3.00
C ARG A 203 6.24 14.94 3.33
N ALA A 204 6.52 13.69 3.66
CA ALA A 204 5.50 12.73 4.06
C ALA A 204 4.63 13.25 5.21
N ARG A 205 5.25 13.86 6.23
CA ARG A 205 4.54 14.45 7.37
C ARG A 205 3.71 15.69 7.00
N GLN A 206 4.13 16.47 6.03
CA GLN A 206 3.43 17.68 5.58
C GLN A 206 2.23 17.36 4.69
N GLU A 207 2.37 16.36 3.83
CA GLU A 207 1.41 16.02 2.80
C GLU A 207 0.32 15.06 3.27
N ILE A 208 0.62 14.21 4.24
CA ILE A 208 -0.34 13.23 4.78
C ILE A 208 -0.97 13.80 6.05
N LYS A 209 -2.27 14.11 6.01
CA LYS A 209 -3.03 14.54 7.17
C LYS A 209 -3.90 13.40 7.66
N ILE A 210 -3.82 13.10 8.95
CA ILE A 210 -4.62 12.04 9.57
C ILE A 210 -5.37 12.64 10.75
N GLU A 211 -6.66 12.38 10.83
CA GLU A 211 -7.53 12.83 11.91
C GLU A 211 -8.36 11.65 12.40
N ALA A 212 -8.48 11.49 13.71
CA ALA A 212 -9.45 10.55 14.27
C ALA A 212 -10.86 11.08 13.95
N THR A 213 -11.71 10.23 13.34
CA THR A 213 -13.12 10.57 13.21
C THR A 213 -13.76 10.37 14.57
N SER A 214 -14.04 11.50 15.31
CA SER A 214 -14.86 11.43 16.51
C SER A 214 -16.22 10.82 16.16
N LYS A 215 -16.73 9.93 17.00
CA LYS A 215 -18.14 9.56 16.91
C LYS A 215 -18.99 10.83 16.96
N PRO A 216 -19.99 10.95 16.08
CA PRO A 216 -21.05 11.93 16.31
C PRO A 216 -21.78 11.66 17.62
#